data_00b6a784014df672cadbb55b59a1ef88
#
_entry.id   00b6a784014df672cadbb55b59a1ef88
#
_cell.length_a   1.000
_cell.length_b   1.000
_cell.length_c   1.000
_cell.angle_alpha   90.00
_cell.angle_beta   90.00
_cell.angle_gamma   90.00
#
_symmetry.space_group_name_H-M   'P 1'
#
loop_
_entity.id
_entity.type
_entity.pdbx_description
1 polymer ?
#
loop_
_entity_poly.entity_id
_entity_poly.type
_entity_poly.pdbx_seq_one_letter_code
_entity_poly.pdbx_strand_id
1 'polypeptide(L)'
;MEVKIINNRPVKIWTNDVEESAMRQIENLTTLPFLYHHLAIMPDVHTGMGMPIGGVLACDGAVIPNAVGVDIGCGMCAVKTNWKVEDLPTHVLRKEIMKGIRERIPLGMDHHQEAQDEKYLPQGHDIDKMEVVKRRQNSVLHEVGTLGGGNHFIELQKDEEGNLWIMIHSGSRNLGKQVGDYYNQLAASLNEKWHSVVSPDIRLPFLAHGTREFGMYWNEMKFCIDFALCNRRLMMERIQEVIADSLKGIEFEPMINIAHNNAAFEHHFGKDVIVHRKGATLAREGVIGIIPGSQGTASYIVEGLGNPDSFCSCSHGAGRVLSRKAAIKTLNMAEEVAQLESKGIVHAIRCQDDMQEASGAYKDIEEVIANELDLVKVKTRLLPIAVIKG
;
A
#
# COMPACT_ATOMS: atom_id res chain seq x y z
N MET A 1 10.90 -19.69 4.82
CA MET A 1 11.19 -19.33 3.41
C MET A 1 11.55 -20.57 2.61
N GLU A 2 10.96 -20.77 1.40
CA GLU A 2 11.26 -21.82 0.42
C GLU A 2 12.05 -21.23 -0.75
N VAL A 3 12.99 -21.99 -1.35
CA VAL A 3 13.71 -21.58 -2.57
C VAL A 3 13.32 -22.50 -3.72
N LYS A 4 12.76 -21.93 -4.79
CA LYS A 4 12.47 -22.64 -6.05
C LYS A 4 13.38 -22.15 -7.15
N ILE A 5 13.80 -23.02 -8.05
CA ILE A 5 14.51 -22.65 -9.26
C ILE A 5 13.52 -22.69 -10.43
N ILE A 6 13.22 -21.51 -11.00
CA ILE A 6 12.30 -21.36 -12.11
C ILE A 6 13.05 -20.68 -13.26
N ASN A 7 13.04 -21.25 -14.47
CA ASN A 7 13.80 -20.76 -15.61
C ASN A 7 15.30 -20.47 -15.28
N ASN A 8 15.94 -21.33 -14.50
CA ASN A 8 17.32 -21.17 -13.99
C ASN A 8 17.52 -19.92 -13.11
N ARG A 9 16.48 -19.36 -12.54
CA ARG A 9 16.52 -18.22 -11.61
C ARG A 9 16.01 -18.62 -10.24
N PRO A 10 16.69 -18.24 -9.14
CA PRO A 10 16.18 -18.48 -7.80
C PRO A 10 14.94 -17.60 -7.53
N VAL A 11 13.94 -18.20 -6.92
CA VAL A 11 12.75 -17.53 -6.40
C VAL A 11 12.62 -17.90 -4.92
N LYS A 12 12.65 -16.92 -4.04
CA LYS A 12 12.52 -17.07 -2.59
C LYS A 12 11.10 -16.71 -2.18
N ILE A 13 10.40 -17.65 -1.57
CA ILE A 13 8.97 -17.54 -1.27
C ILE A 13 8.75 -17.75 0.22
N TRP A 14 8.07 -16.80 0.88
CA TRP A 14 7.78 -16.83 2.32
C TRP A 14 6.40 -17.42 2.67
N THR A 15 5.78 -18.15 1.77
CA THR A 15 4.51 -18.84 2.01
C THR A 15 4.40 -20.09 1.16
N ASN A 16 3.56 -21.04 1.60
CA ASN A 16 3.16 -22.19 0.79
C ASN A 16 1.83 -21.96 0.05
N ASP A 17 1.14 -20.84 0.38
CA ASP A 17 -0.15 -20.47 -0.22
C ASP A 17 0.06 -19.43 -1.34
N VAL A 18 0.36 -19.92 -2.54
CA VAL A 18 0.49 -19.10 -3.76
C VAL A 18 -0.52 -19.58 -4.79
N GLU A 19 -1.50 -18.75 -5.12
CA GLU A 19 -2.50 -19.09 -6.15
C GLU A 19 -1.85 -19.29 -7.54
N GLU A 20 -2.44 -20.15 -8.36
CA GLU A 20 -1.89 -20.54 -9.68
C GLU A 20 -1.65 -19.34 -10.60
N SER A 21 -2.53 -18.34 -10.57
CA SER A 21 -2.39 -17.13 -11.38
C SER A 21 -1.21 -16.24 -10.93
N ALA A 22 -0.94 -16.16 -9.63
CA ALA A 22 0.24 -15.48 -9.10
C ALA A 22 1.52 -16.27 -9.43
N MET A 23 1.48 -17.61 -9.36
CA MET A 23 2.61 -18.45 -9.74
C MET A 23 3.01 -18.25 -11.21
N ARG A 24 2.03 -18.18 -12.13
CA ARG A 24 2.29 -17.83 -13.54
C ARG A 24 2.96 -16.47 -13.70
N GLN A 25 2.57 -15.47 -12.89
CA GLN A 25 3.23 -14.16 -12.90
C GLN A 25 4.67 -14.23 -12.38
N ILE A 26 4.92 -15.05 -11.36
CA ILE A 26 6.27 -15.32 -10.85
C ILE A 26 7.14 -15.97 -11.94
N GLU A 27 6.63 -16.98 -12.62
CA GLU A 27 7.31 -17.62 -13.75
C GLU A 27 7.66 -16.62 -14.85
N ASN A 28 6.73 -15.72 -15.21
CA ASN A 28 6.97 -14.67 -16.20
C ASN A 28 8.09 -13.71 -15.76
N LEU A 29 8.14 -13.33 -14.49
CA LEU A 29 9.21 -12.45 -13.96
C LEU A 29 10.59 -13.09 -14.07
N THR A 30 10.71 -14.40 -13.95
CA THR A 30 12.00 -15.11 -14.07
C THR A 30 12.54 -15.14 -15.51
N THR A 31 11.72 -14.80 -16.51
CA THR A 31 12.16 -14.69 -17.91
C THR A 31 12.78 -13.34 -18.26
N LEU A 32 12.69 -12.35 -17.35
CA LEU A 32 13.23 -11.02 -17.59
C LEU A 32 14.76 -11.03 -17.67
N PRO A 33 15.36 -10.51 -18.76
CA PRO A 33 16.80 -10.57 -18.98
C PRO A 33 17.62 -9.75 -17.96
N PHE A 34 16.99 -8.72 -17.38
CA PHE A 34 17.58 -7.81 -16.40
C PHE A 34 17.17 -8.13 -14.95
N LEU A 35 16.51 -9.27 -14.69
CA LEU A 35 16.31 -9.75 -13.31
C LEU A 35 17.67 -9.96 -12.65
N TYR A 36 17.91 -9.26 -11.55
CA TYR A 36 19.14 -9.36 -10.78
C TYR A 36 19.00 -10.32 -9.60
N HIS A 37 19.96 -11.22 -9.47
CA HIS A 37 20.15 -12.18 -8.42
C HIS A 37 18.97 -13.17 -8.27
N HIS A 38 17.85 -12.77 -7.69
CA HIS A 38 16.67 -13.61 -7.45
C HIS A 38 15.40 -12.78 -7.40
N LEU A 39 14.25 -13.45 -7.36
CA LEU A 39 12.95 -12.86 -7.08
C LEU A 39 12.55 -13.18 -5.64
N ALA A 40 12.01 -12.21 -4.89
CA ALA A 40 11.51 -12.43 -3.54
C ALA A 40 9.98 -12.23 -3.51
N ILE A 41 9.27 -13.17 -2.86
CA ILE A 41 7.81 -13.24 -2.80
C ILE A 41 7.38 -13.28 -1.34
N MET A 42 6.67 -12.23 -0.91
CA MET A 42 6.21 -12.05 0.47
C MET A 42 5.00 -12.95 0.79
N PRO A 43 4.72 -13.23 2.08
CA PRO A 43 3.63 -14.12 2.49
C PRO A 43 2.23 -13.73 1.99
N ASP A 44 1.99 -12.45 1.84
CA ASP A 44 0.71 -11.86 1.41
C ASP A 44 0.48 -11.91 -0.11
N VAL A 45 1.30 -12.65 -0.85
CA VAL A 45 1.27 -12.73 -2.31
C VAL A 45 -0.09 -13.10 -2.87
N HIS A 46 -0.51 -12.36 -3.90
CA HIS A 46 -1.71 -12.63 -4.69
C HIS A 46 -1.60 -12.00 -6.09
N THR A 47 -2.52 -12.36 -6.98
CA THR A 47 -2.50 -11.90 -8.38
C THR A 47 -2.59 -10.38 -8.50
N GLY A 48 -1.67 -9.80 -9.27
CA GLY A 48 -1.65 -8.39 -9.68
C GLY A 48 -1.73 -8.24 -11.20
N MET A 49 -1.37 -7.06 -11.73
CA MET A 49 -1.20 -6.83 -13.16
C MET A 49 0.28 -6.92 -13.51
N GLY A 50 0.67 -7.87 -14.38
CA GLY A 50 2.05 -8.13 -14.77
C GLY A 50 2.86 -8.80 -13.65
N MET A 51 3.13 -8.09 -12.58
CA MET A 51 3.78 -8.58 -11.37
C MET A 51 2.75 -8.88 -10.28
N PRO A 52 2.88 -9.99 -9.50
CA PRO A 52 2.02 -10.24 -8.35
C PRO A 52 2.20 -9.16 -7.28
N ILE A 53 1.15 -8.91 -6.50
CA ILE A 53 1.23 -8.10 -5.28
C ILE A 53 1.91 -8.96 -4.21
N GLY A 54 2.74 -8.38 -3.36
CA GLY A 54 3.66 -9.12 -2.48
C GLY A 54 4.98 -9.50 -3.17
N GLY A 55 5.21 -9.02 -4.41
CA GLY A 55 6.44 -9.26 -5.15
C GLY A 55 7.51 -8.20 -4.91
N VAL A 56 8.77 -8.62 -4.82
CA VAL A 56 9.96 -7.76 -4.78
C VAL A 56 10.91 -8.18 -5.88
N LEU A 57 11.21 -7.27 -6.79
CA LEU A 57 11.98 -7.50 -8.00
C LEU A 57 13.15 -6.52 -8.09
N ALA A 58 14.38 -7.01 -8.05
CA ALA A 58 15.57 -6.22 -8.34
C ALA A 58 15.90 -6.30 -9.84
N CYS A 59 16.09 -5.15 -10.49
CA CYS A 59 16.44 -5.04 -11.90
C CYS A 59 17.79 -4.36 -12.09
N ASP A 60 18.59 -4.91 -13.01
CA ASP A 60 19.82 -4.30 -13.46
C ASP A 60 19.52 -3.37 -14.66
N GLY A 61 19.54 -2.05 -14.40
CA GLY A 61 19.41 -1.05 -15.46
C GLY A 61 18.03 -0.91 -16.12
N ALA A 62 16.96 -1.34 -15.47
CA ALA A 62 15.60 -1.18 -16.00
C ALA A 62 14.58 -0.86 -14.90
N VAL A 63 13.58 -0.02 -15.21
CA VAL A 63 12.38 0.17 -14.39
C VAL A 63 11.14 -0.30 -15.14
N ILE A 64 10.25 -0.99 -14.43
CA ILE A 64 9.02 -1.56 -14.98
C ILE A 64 7.83 -0.88 -14.31
N PRO A 65 7.07 0.00 -15.00
CA PRO A 65 5.93 0.69 -14.39
C PRO A 65 4.90 -0.27 -13.76
N ASN A 66 4.57 -1.38 -14.42
CA ASN A 66 3.65 -2.39 -13.88
C ASN A 66 4.21 -3.17 -12.66
N ALA A 67 5.53 -3.17 -12.43
CA ALA A 67 6.13 -3.75 -11.23
C ALA A 67 6.15 -2.79 -10.04
N VAL A 68 5.90 -1.50 -10.26
CA VAL A 68 5.56 -0.52 -9.21
C VAL A 68 4.07 -0.61 -8.88
N GLY A 69 3.24 -0.82 -9.90
CA GLY A 69 1.79 -0.86 -9.80
C GLY A 69 1.15 0.48 -10.17
N VAL A 70 -0.17 0.45 -10.37
CA VAL A 70 -0.93 1.63 -10.81
C VAL A 70 -1.22 2.62 -9.68
N ASP A 71 -1.25 2.18 -8.41
CA ASP A 71 -1.37 3.08 -7.26
C ASP A 71 0.02 3.39 -6.70
N ILE A 72 0.79 4.17 -7.48
CA ILE A 72 2.15 4.59 -7.11
C ILE A 72 2.11 5.34 -5.78
N GLY A 73 2.96 4.94 -4.82
CA GLY A 73 3.04 5.57 -3.52
C GLY A 73 1.93 5.16 -2.54
N CYS A 74 1.02 4.21 -2.92
CA CYS A 74 0.10 3.62 -1.95
C CYS A 74 0.87 3.15 -0.73
N GLY A 75 0.28 3.35 0.45
CA GLY A 75 0.99 3.09 1.69
C GLY A 75 0.15 3.36 2.92
N MET A 76 0.81 3.24 4.06
CA MET A 76 0.21 3.31 5.38
C MET A 76 0.76 4.47 6.19
N CYS A 77 -0.06 5.05 7.07
CA CYS A 77 0.46 5.81 8.20
C CYS A 77 -0.27 5.44 9.49
N ALA A 78 0.41 5.61 10.62
CA ALA A 78 -0.16 5.36 11.94
C ALA A 78 0.40 6.33 12.98
N VAL A 79 -0.43 6.65 13.99
CA VAL A 79 -0.08 7.49 15.13
C VAL A 79 -0.62 6.84 16.41
N LYS A 80 0.25 6.68 17.41
CA LYS A 80 -0.12 6.31 18.77
C LYS A 80 -0.56 7.54 19.56
N THR A 81 -1.48 7.35 20.50
CA THR A 81 -1.88 8.40 21.44
C THR A 81 -1.65 7.94 22.89
N ASN A 82 -1.68 8.90 23.83
CA ASN A 82 -1.67 8.62 25.25
C ASN A 82 -3.07 8.26 25.81
N TRP A 83 -4.12 8.23 24.97
CA TRP A 83 -5.50 7.99 25.41
C TRP A 83 -5.84 6.52 25.49
N LYS A 84 -6.54 6.11 26.55
CA LYS A 84 -7.02 4.73 26.69
C LYS A 84 -8.38 4.54 26.03
N VAL A 85 -8.52 3.47 25.25
CA VAL A 85 -9.78 3.15 24.55
C VAL A 85 -10.92 2.85 25.53
N GLU A 86 -10.63 2.31 26.72
CA GLU A 86 -11.62 2.08 27.77
C GLU A 86 -12.28 3.36 28.28
N ASP A 87 -11.57 4.50 28.20
CA ASP A 87 -12.07 5.83 28.57
C ASP A 87 -12.81 6.53 27.44
N LEU A 88 -12.93 5.89 26.25
CA LEU A 88 -13.59 6.45 25.07
C LEU A 88 -15.07 6.04 25.02
N PRO A 89 -16.01 6.96 25.33
CA PRO A 89 -17.43 6.62 25.27
C PRO A 89 -17.87 6.31 23.84
N THR A 90 -18.68 5.27 23.67
CA THR A 90 -19.15 4.84 22.33
C THR A 90 -19.90 5.95 21.58
N HIS A 91 -20.61 6.84 22.29
CA HIS A 91 -21.32 7.95 21.63
C HIS A 91 -20.34 9.02 21.10
N VAL A 92 -19.24 9.29 21.82
CA VAL A 92 -18.16 10.19 21.37
C VAL A 92 -17.50 9.60 20.12
N LEU A 93 -17.14 8.31 20.18
CA LEU A 93 -16.58 7.60 19.03
C LEU A 93 -17.47 7.72 17.78
N ARG A 94 -18.77 7.40 17.90
CA ARG A 94 -19.69 7.34 16.75
C ARG A 94 -20.16 8.70 16.26
N LYS A 95 -20.57 9.60 17.19
CA LYS A 95 -21.28 10.85 16.86
C LYS A 95 -20.35 12.05 16.73
N GLU A 96 -19.20 12.03 17.34
CA GLU A 96 -18.24 13.13 17.28
C GLU A 96 -17.04 12.75 16.39
N ILE A 97 -16.26 11.74 16.77
CA ILE A 97 -15.02 11.41 16.06
C ILE A 97 -15.29 10.88 14.64
N MET A 98 -16.04 9.78 14.50
CA MET A 98 -16.25 9.18 13.19
C MET A 98 -17.06 10.09 12.25
N LYS A 99 -18.01 10.86 12.80
CA LYS A 99 -18.77 11.85 12.03
C LYS A 99 -17.85 13.01 11.61
N GLY A 100 -17.08 13.57 12.53
CA GLY A 100 -16.16 14.68 12.27
C GLY A 100 -15.09 14.31 11.25
N ILE A 101 -14.57 13.06 11.27
CA ILE A 101 -13.64 12.55 10.24
C ILE A 101 -14.31 12.55 8.86
N ARG A 102 -15.54 12.03 8.74
CA ARG A 102 -16.28 12.01 7.45
C ARG A 102 -16.63 13.40 6.92
N GLU A 103 -16.80 14.37 7.78
CA GLU A 103 -17.08 15.77 7.39
C GLU A 103 -15.82 16.48 6.87
N ARG A 104 -14.64 16.11 7.37
CA ARG A 104 -13.36 16.76 7.00
C ARG A 104 -12.59 16.05 5.92
N ILE A 105 -12.82 14.75 5.71
CA ILE A 105 -12.07 13.92 4.75
C ILE A 105 -13.04 13.36 3.71
N PRO A 106 -12.98 13.83 2.45
CA PRO A 106 -13.73 13.22 1.36
C PRO A 106 -13.36 11.75 1.15
N LEU A 107 -14.37 10.91 0.91
CA LEU A 107 -14.25 9.46 0.78
C LEU A 107 -14.50 9.01 -0.66
N GLY A 108 -13.99 7.85 -1.03
CA GLY A 108 -14.27 7.23 -2.32
C GLY A 108 -13.82 8.09 -3.50
N MET A 109 -14.75 8.47 -4.33
CA MET A 109 -14.52 9.32 -5.52
C MET A 109 -14.67 10.81 -5.23
N ASP A 110 -15.09 11.18 -4.01
CA ASP A 110 -15.27 12.58 -3.64
C ASP A 110 -13.93 13.29 -3.45
N HIS A 111 -13.91 14.58 -3.72
CA HIS A 111 -12.78 15.48 -3.57
C HIS A 111 -13.18 16.72 -2.77
N HIS A 112 -12.21 17.49 -2.29
CA HIS A 112 -12.50 18.81 -1.69
C HIS A 112 -13.12 19.73 -2.73
N GLN A 113 -14.17 20.46 -2.35
CA GLN A 113 -14.81 21.45 -3.21
C GLN A 113 -13.89 22.64 -3.49
N GLU A 114 -13.13 23.03 -2.47
CA GLU A 114 -12.11 24.09 -2.56
C GLU A 114 -10.71 23.49 -2.68
N ALA A 115 -9.86 24.15 -3.47
CA ALA A 115 -8.47 23.78 -3.57
C ALA A 115 -7.78 23.93 -2.21
N GLN A 116 -7.00 22.94 -1.82
CA GLN A 116 -6.19 23.00 -0.63
C GLN A 116 -4.96 23.88 -0.86
N ASP A 117 -4.32 24.34 0.22
CA ASP A 117 -3.10 25.15 0.15
C ASP A 117 -1.94 24.35 -0.49
N GLU A 118 -1.19 24.98 -1.41
CA GLU A 118 -0.05 24.37 -2.10
C GLU A 118 1.07 23.89 -1.16
N LYS A 119 1.14 24.41 0.07
CA LYS A 119 2.07 23.92 1.10
C LYS A 119 1.89 22.44 1.43
N TYR A 120 0.70 21.88 1.17
CA TYR A 120 0.39 20.47 1.36
C TYR A 120 0.85 19.58 0.21
N LEU A 121 1.31 20.14 -0.90
CA LEU A 121 1.86 19.38 -2.02
C LEU A 121 3.36 19.09 -1.82
N PRO A 122 3.90 18.09 -2.53
CA PRO A 122 5.34 17.83 -2.53
C PRO A 122 6.15 19.04 -2.97
N GLN A 123 7.21 19.34 -2.23
CA GLN A 123 8.13 20.43 -2.53
C GLN A 123 9.40 19.92 -3.22
N GLY A 124 10.11 20.80 -3.94
CA GLY A 124 11.40 20.48 -4.56
C GLY A 124 11.31 19.71 -5.88
N HIS A 125 10.14 19.61 -6.48
CA HIS A 125 9.91 18.99 -7.79
C HIS A 125 9.73 20.04 -8.89
N ASP A 126 10.34 19.82 -10.06
CA ASP A 126 10.16 20.65 -11.26
C ASP A 126 8.97 20.13 -12.09
N ILE A 127 7.77 20.57 -11.70
CA ILE A 127 6.50 20.13 -12.31
C ILE A 127 6.44 20.48 -13.80
N ASP A 128 7.13 21.55 -14.24
CA ASP A 128 7.14 21.95 -15.64
C ASP A 128 7.78 20.92 -16.58
N LYS A 129 8.63 20.05 -16.04
CA LYS A 129 9.25 18.92 -16.76
C LYS A 129 8.50 17.61 -16.65
N MET A 130 7.32 17.60 -16.01
CA MET A 130 6.50 16.41 -15.79
C MET A 130 5.30 16.41 -16.72
N GLU A 131 5.16 15.38 -17.53
CA GLU A 131 4.15 15.33 -18.59
C GLU A 131 2.74 15.12 -18.04
N VAL A 132 2.57 14.16 -17.13
CA VAL A 132 1.27 13.79 -16.56
C VAL A 132 0.92 14.66 -15.35
N VAL A 133 1.86 14.87 -14.44
CA VAL A 133 1.65 15.67 -13.22
C VAL A 133 1.28 17.10 -13.59
N LYS A 134 1.95 17.72 -14.58
CA LYS A 134 1.63 19.06 -15.05
C LYS A 134 0.17 19.20 -15.52
N ARG A 135 -0.33 18.21 -16.26
CA ARG A 135 -1.74 18.21 -16.70
C ARG A 135 -2.73 18.12 -15.56
N ARG A 136 -2.31 17.60 -14.42
CA ARG A 136 -3.12 17.37 -13.24
C ARG A 136 -2.94 18.42 -12.13
N GLN A 137 -2.10 19.43 -12.33
CA GLN A 137 -1.67 20.38 -11.30
C GLN A 137 -2.85 21.01 -10.53
N ASN A 138 -3.92 21.40 -11.20
CA ASN A 138 -5.08 21.97 -10.55
C ASN A 138 -5.90 20.93 -9.77
N SER A 139 -6.05 19.71 -10.30
CA SER A 139 -6.87 18.68 -9.65
C SER A 139 -6.23 18.08 -8.41
N VAL A 140 -4.90 17.98 -8.35
CA VAL A 140 -4.20 17.44 -7.17
C VAL A 140 -4.43 18.29 -5.91
N LEU A 141 -4.70 19.60 -6.06
CA LEU A 141 -5.07 20.48 -4.94
C LEU A 141 -6.43 20.14 -4.33
N HIS A 142 -7.34 19.55 -5.10
CA HIS A 142 -8.61 19.05 -4.59
C HIS A 142 -8.55 17.61 -4.09
N GLU A 143 -7.52 16.86 -4.49
CA GLU A 143 -7.33 15.45 -4.17
C GLU A 143 -6.49 15.22 -2.89
N VAL A 144 -5.58 16.13 -2.54
CA VAL A 144 -4.75 16.02 -1.33
C VAL A 144 -5.60 16.10 -0.06
N GLY A 145 -5.37 15.22 0.89
CA GLY A 145 -6.17 15.11 2.12
C GLY A 145 -7.49 14.34 1.92
N THR A 146 -7.59 13.48 0.88
CA THR A 146 -8.77 12.64 0.60
C THR A 146 -8.43 11.14 0.68
N LEU A 147 -9.38 10.31 1.10
CA LEU A 147 -9.11 8.89 1.37
C LEU A 147 -8.98 8.05 0.11
N GLY A 148 -9.92 8.12 -0.81
CA GLY A 148 -10.06 7.18 -1.91
C GLY A 148 -11.00 6.03 -1.61
N GLY A 149 -11.18 5.17 -2.61
CA GLY A 149 -12.03 3.97 -2.53
C GLY A 149 -11.25 2.66 -2.53
N GLY A 150 -11.96 1.57 -2.66
CA GLY A 150 -11.39 0.22 -2.70
C GLY A 150 -10.85 -0.22 -1.33
N ASN A 151 -9.59 -0.65 -1.29
CA ASN A 151 -8.95 -1.09 -0.05
C ASN A 151 -8.47 0.06 0.86
N HIS A 152 -8.65 1.32 0.49
CA HIS A 152 -8.32 2.45 1.35
C HIS A 152 -9.25 2.52 2.57
N PHE A 153 -8.69 2.92 3.71
CA PHE A 153 -9.43 3.01 4.96
C PHE A 153 -8.79 4.01 5.95
N ILE A 154 -9.61 4.46 6.90
CA ILE A 154 -9.20 5.07 8.16
C ILE A 154 -9.67 4.15 9.26
N GLU A 155 -8.80 3.78 10.16
CA GLU A 155 -9.10 2.87 11.25
C GLU A 155 -8.66 3.45 12.59
N LEU A 156 -9.54 3.38 13.58
CA LEU A 156 -9.19 3.59 14.98
C LEU A 156 -8.97 2.22 15.60
N GLN A 157 -7.87 2.06 16.33
CA GLN A 157 -7.40 0.78 16.84
C GLN A 157 -6.96 0.91 18.28
N LYS A 158 -6.81 -0.22 18.97
CA LYS A 158 -6.19 -0.29 20.30
C LYS A 158 -4.99 -1.24 20.29
N ASP A 159 -3.93 -0.87 21.01
CA ASP A 159 -2.81 -1.76 21.27
C ASP A 159 -3.09 -2.70 22.47
N GLU A 160 -2.11 -3.55 22.81
CA GLU A 160 -2.20 -4.51 23.91
C GLU A 160 -2.30 -3.81 25.28
N GLU A 161 -1.81 -2.57 25.38
CA GLU A 161 -1.91 -1.75 26.59
C GLU A 161 -3.24 -0.96 26.66
N GLY A 162 -4.07 -1.03 25.61
CA GLY A 162 -5.34 -0.33 25.50
C GLY A 162 -5.21 1.11 24.99
N ASN A 163 -4.04 1.57 24.51
CA ASN A 163 -3.89 2.90 23.96
C ASN A 163 -4.59 3.01 22.60
N LEU A 164 -5.19 4.17 22.33
CA LEU A 164 -5.81 4.50 21.06
C LEU A 164 -4.74 4.77 20.00
N TRP A 165 -4.92 4.15 18.85
CA TRP A 165 -4.14 4.38 17.63
C TRP A 165 -5.03 4.84 16.48
N ILE A 166 -4.44 5.61 15.56
CA ILE A 166 -5.05 6.05 14.32
C ILE A 166 -4.23 5.44 13.20
N MET A 167 -4.89 4.77 12.25
CA MET A 167 -4.22 4.18 11.07
C MET A 167 -4.95 4.60 9.80
N ILE A 168 -4.18 4.91 8.74
CA ILE A 168 -4.71 5.28 7.43
C ILE A 168 -4.00 4.47 6.36
N HIS A 169 -4.78 3.89 5.44
CA HIS A 169 -4.32 3.34 4.18
C HIS A 169 -4.83 4.21 3.03
N SER A 170 -3.93 4.84 2.28
CA SER A 170 -4.28 5.67 1.12
C SER A 170 -3.07 5.85 0.20
N GLY A 171 -3.31 6.28 -1.03
CA GLY A 171 -2.30 6.41 -2.06
C GLY A 171 -2.21 7.80 -2.68
N SER A 172 -1.64 7.86 -3.90
CA SER A 172 -1.48 9.08 -4.69
C SER A 172 -2.75 9.47 -5.44
N ARG A 173 -3.86 8.91 -5.07
CA ARG A 173 -5.15 9.11 -5.73
C ARG A 173 -5.04 8.72 -7.21
N ASN A 174 -5.94 9.22 -8.04
CA ASN A 174 -5.92 8.94 -9.48
C ASN A 174 -4.64 9.42 -10.20
N LEU A 175 -3.84 10.29 -9.56
CA LEU A 175 -2.59 10.78 -10.15
C LEU A 175 -1.61 9.64 -10.45
N GLY A 176 -1.30 8.80 -9.44
CA GLY A 176 -0.37 7.66 -9.64
C GLY A 176 -0.86 6.68 -10.68
N LYS A 177 -2.18 6.46 -10.75
CA LYS A 177 -2.77 5.63 -11.81
C LYS A 177 -2.52 6.20 -13.20
N GLN A 178 -2.72 7.50 -13.41
CA GLN A 178 -2.49 8.13 -14.71
C GLN A 178 -1.02 8.13 -15.10
N VAL A 179 -0.11 8.36 -14.14
CA VAL A 179 1.35 8.24 -14.38
C VAL A 179 1.70 6.79 -14.75
N GLY A 180 1.23 5.81 -13.96
CA GLY A 180 1.47 4.39 -14.23
C GLY A 180 0.97 3.95 -15.61
N ASP A 181 -0.28 4.31 -15.97
CA ASP A 181 -0.88 3.97 -17.25
C ASP A 181 -0.13 4.61 -18.44
N TYR A 182 0.20 5.90 -18.33
CA TYR A 182 0.92 6.64 -19.38
C TYR A 182 2.30 6.02 -19.65
N TYR A 183 3.11 5.82 -18.60
CA TYR A 183 4.46 5.29 -18.79
C TYR A 183 4.49 3.80 -19.12
N ASN A 184 3.48 3.04 -18.71
CA ASN A 184 3.33 1.66 -19.14
C ASN A 184 3.05 1.56 -20.66
N GLN A 185 2.18 2.42 -21.20
CA GLN A 185 1.92 2.51 -22.63
C GLN A 185 3.15 2.99 -23.42
N LEU A 186 3.83 4.02 -22.91
CA LEU A 186 5.07 4.52 -23.49
C LEU A 186 6.15 3.43 -23.54
N ALA A 187 6.36 2.72 -22.43
CA ALA A 187 7.31 1.61 -22.35
C ALA A 187 6.98 0.50 -23.33
N ALA A 188 5.70 0.11 -23.45
CA ALA A 188 5.27 -0.90 -24.43
C ALA A 188 5.61 -0.49 -25.87
N SER A 189 5.31 0.75 -26.27
CA SER A 189 5.61 1.29 -27.58
C SER A 189 7.12 1.35 -27.87
N LEU A 190 7.94 1.69 -26.85
CA LEU A 190 9.39 1.70 -26.99
C LEU A 190 9.97 0.29 -27.08
N ASN A 191 9.47 -0.67 -26.29
CA ASN A 191 9.92 -2.06 -26.33
C ASN A 191 9.63 -2.71 -27.70
N GLU A 192 8.50 -2.39 -28.32
CA GLU A 192 8.19 -2.81 -29.69
C GLU A 192 9.21 -2.24 -30.68
N LYS A 193 9.49 -0.93 -30.64
CA LYS A 193 10.50 -0.26 -31.51
C LYS A 193 11.90 -0.81 -31.29
N TRP A 194 12.25 -1.21 -30.09
CA TRP A 194 13.57 -1.78 -29.78
C TRP A 194 13.66 -3.27 -30.11
N HIS A 195 12.58 -3.89 -30.60
CA HIS A 195 12.50 -5.34 -30.78
C HIS A 195 12.91 -6.10 -29.50
N SER A 196 12.36 -5.65 -28.35
CA SER A 196 12.67 -6.24 -27.05
C SER A 196 12.35 -7.73 -27.03
N VAL A 197 13.20 -8.50 -26.33
CA VAL A 197 12.99 -9.93 -26.06
C VAL A 197 11.93 -10.19 -24.99
N VAL A 198 11.48 -9.16 -24.26
CA VAL A 198 10.40 -9.27 -23.28
C VAL A 198 9.07 -9.37 -24.01
N SER A 199 8.37 -10.50 -23.84
CA SER A 199 7.07 -10.71 -24.49
C SER A 199 6.03 -9.69 -24.02
N PRO A 200 5.26 -9.06 -24.93
CA PRO A 200 4.14 -8.20 -24.55
C PRO A 200 3.06 -8.91 -23.72
N ASP A 201 2.90 -10.22 -23.88
CA ASP A 201 1.88 -11.03 -23.18
C ASP A 201 2.06 -11.06 -21.67
N ILE A 202 3.30 -10.93 -21.19
CA ILE A 202 3.57 -10.92 -19.74
C ILE A 202 3.25 -9.57 -19.08
N ARG A 203 2.97 -8.51 -19.87
CA ARG A 203 2.58 -7.17 -19.43
C ARG A 203 3.61 -6.49 -18.49
N LEU A 204 4.89 -6.66 -18.82
CA LEU A 204 6.03 -6.08 -18.10
C LEU A 204 6.91 -5.23 -19.02
N PRO A 205 6.35 -4.26 -19.78
CA PRO A 205 7.18 -3.35 -20.55
C PRO A 205 8.05 -2.53 -19.60
N PHE A 206 9.27 -2.20 -20.06
CA PHE A 206 10.28 -1.54 -19.24
C PHE A 206 10.87 -0.30 -19.91
N LEU A 207 11.42 0.58 -19.10
CA LEU A 207 12.20 1.73 -19.48
C LEU A 207 13.66 1.49 -19.09
N ALA A 208 14.58 1.58 -20.04
CA ALA A 208 16.00 1.34 -19.82
C ALA A 208 16.64 2.53 -19.09
N HIS A 209 17.45 2.25 -18.06
CA HIS A 209 18.20 3.28 -17.35
C HIS A 209 19.13 4.05 -18.31
N GLY A 210 19.25 5.36 -18.10
CA GLY A 210 20.01 6.26 -18.96
C GLY A 210 19.22 6.80 -20.16
N THR A 211 17.99 6.32 -20.43
CA THR A 211 17.11 6.93 -21.43
C THR A 211 16.37 8.14 -20.86
N ARG A 212 15.94 9.04 -21.73
CA ARG A 212 15.12 10.20 -21.37
C ARG A 212 13.82 9.77 -20.71
N GLU A 213 13.17 8.76 -21.27
CA GLU A 213 11.86 8.27 -20.82
C GLU A 213 11.95 7.60 -19.43
N PHE A 214 13.06 6.92 -19.13
CA PHE A 214 13.36 6.48 -17.78
C PHE A 214 13.38 7.65 -16.80
N GLY A 215 14.15 8.71 -17.13
CA GLY A 215 14.27 9.90 -16.27
C GLY A 215 12.93 10.61 -16.04
N MET A 216 12.10 10.71 -17.10
CA MET A 216 10.75 11.28 -17.01
C MET A 216 9.86 10.47 -16.05
N TYR A 217 9.77 9.15 -16.26
CA TYR A 217 8.99 8.26 -15.36
C TYR A 217 9.49 8.32 -13.93
N TRP A 218 10.81 8.24 -13.75
CA TRP A 218 11.42 8.26 -12.42
C TRP A 218 11.04 9.50 -11.60
N ASN A 219 11.05 10.67 -12.24
CA ASN A 219 10.68 11.93 -11.60
C ASN A 219 9.18 11.97 -11.26
N GLU A 220 8.31 11.55 -12.17
CA GLU A 220 6.86 11.55 -11.93
C GLU A 220 6.44 10.47 -10.93
N MET A 221 7.09 9.30 -10.93
CA MET A 221 6.90 8.27 -9.91
C MET A 221 7.27 8.80 -8.52
N LYS A 222 8.43 9.47 -8.38
CA LYS A 222 8.84 10.08 -7.12
C LYS A 222 7.86 11.15 -6.64
N PHE A 223 7.39 12.01 -7.54
CA PHE A 223 6.35 12.97 -7.20
C PHE A 223 5.09 12.29 -6.68
N CYS A 224 4.62 11.21 -7.30
CA CYS A 224 3.44 10.47 -6.84
C CYS A 224 3.65 9.84 -5.46
N ILE A 225 4.84 9.32 -5.16
CA ILE A 225 5.18 8.79 -3.84
C ILE A 225 5.12 9.91 -2.79
N ASP A 226 5.77 11.04 -3.05
CA ASP A 226 5.79 12.19 -2.15
C ASP A 226 4.38 12.80 -1.98
N PHE A 227 3.58 12.83 -3.06
CA PHE A 227 2.18 13.24 -2.99
C PHE A 227 1.35 12.34 -2.08
N ALA A 228 1.53 11.01 -2.18
CA ALA A 228 0.84 10.06 -1.31
C ALA A 228 1.23 10.23 0.17
N LEU A 229 2.52 10.50 0.46
CA LEU A 229 2.98 10.82 1.81
C LEU A 229 2.33 12.12 2.34
N CYS A 230 2.26 13.16 1.50
CA CYS A 230 1.58 14.41 1.83
C CYS A 230 0.06 14.21 2.02
N ASN A 231 -0.58 13.42 1.17
CA ASN A 231 -2.00 13.06 1.27
C ASN A 231 -2.32 12.43 2.64
N ARG A 232 -1.58 11.39 3.03
CA ARG A 232 -1.76 10.73 4.34
C ARG A 232 -1.45 11.66 5.50
N ARG A 233 -0.44 12.53 5.38
CA ARG A 233 -0.12 13.53 6.41
C ARG A 233 -1.27 14.48 6.65
N LEU A 234 -1.82 15.09 5.58
CA LEU A 234 -2.93 16.04 5.73
C LEU A 234 -4.18 15.36 6.30
N MET A 235 -4.50 14.13 5.88
CA MET A 235 -5.60 13.37 6.50
C MET A 235 -5.35 13.14 7.98
N MET A 236 -4.13 12.73 8.38
CA MET A 236 -3.78 12.50 9.78
C MET A 236 -3.92 13.78 10.62
N GLU A 237 -3.43 14.92 10.13
CA GLU A 237 -3.60 16.22 10.79
C GLU A 237 -5.07 16.54 11.04
N ARG A 238 -5.93 16.34 10.03
CA ARG A 238 -7.38 16.55 10.14
C ARG A 238 -8.05 15.61 11.14
N ILE A 239 -7.64 14.36 11.19
CA ILE A 239 -8.15 13.38 12.16
C ILE A 239 -7.72 13.75 13.58
N GLN A 240 -6.45 14.14 13.76
CA GLN A 240 -5.93 14.58 15.06
C GLN A 240 -6.69 15.82 15.57
N GLU A 241 -7.02 16.79 14.70
CA GLU A 241 -7.86 17.94 15.06
C GLU A 241 -9.24 17.49 15.56
N VAL A 242 -9.93 16.59 14.82
CA VAL A 242 -11.24 16.05 15.22
C VAL A 242 -11.18 15.37 16.59
N ILE A 243 -10.16 14.55 16.80
CA ILE A 243 -10.00 13.79 18.03
C ILE A 243 -9.65 14.72 19.20
N ALA A 244 -8.77 15.71 19.01
CA ALA A 244 -8.40 16.68 20.03
C ALA A 244 -9.57 17.59 20.45
N ASP A 245 -10.48 17.90 19.52
CA ASP A 245 -11.72 18.62 19.82
C ASP A 245 -12.63 17.81 20.76
N SER A 246 -12.69 16.48 20.57
CA SER A 246 -13.55 15.56 21.33
C SER A 246 -12.90 15.06 22.62
N LEU A 247 -11.57 14.88 22.66
CA LEU A 247 -10.82 14.26 23.77
C LEU A 247 -9.77 15.25 24.30
N LYS A 248 -10.15 16.02 25.32
CA LYS A 248 -9.27 17.06 25.90
C LYS A 248 -8.04 16.47 26.58
N GLY A 249 -6.86 16.99 26.23
CA GLY A 249 -5.57 16.56 26.80
C GLY A 249 -4.97 15.33 26.11
N ILE A 250 -5.51 14.92 24.95
CA ILE A 250 -4.88 13.89 24.14
C ILE A 250 -3.57 14.41 23.55
N GLU A 251 -2.56 13.55 23.54
CA GLU A 251 -1.25 13.77 22.91
C GLU A 251 -1.00 12.72 21.84
N PHE A 252 -0.30 13.11 20.77
CA PHE A 252 -0.01 12.27 19.62
C PHE A 252 1.49 12.04 19.51
N GLU A 253 1.89 10.78 19.38
CA GLU A 253 3.28 10.42 19.06
C GLU A 253 3.64 10.74 17.61
N PRO A 254 4.93 10.74 17.24
CA PRO A 254 5.37 10.94 15.85
C PRO A 254 4.72 9.94 14.89
N MET A 255 4.28 10.46 13.75
CA MET A 255 3.61 9.65 12.73
C MET A 255 4.60 8.74 12.00
N ILE A 256 4.29 7.45 11.93
CA ILE A 256 4.87 6.50 10.97
C ILE A 256 4.15 6.71 9.63
N ASN A 257 4.90 6.89 8.52
CA ASN A 257 4.30 7.10 7.19
C ASN A 257 5.16 6.44 6.12
N ILE A 258 4.68 5.38 5.49
CA ILE A 258 5.44 4.48 4.62
C ILE A 258 4.69 4.21 3.31
N ALA A 259 5.44 3.93 2.24
CA ALA A 259 4.89 3.49 0.95
C ALA A 259 5.23 2.01 0.70
N HIS A 260 4.33 1.29 0.01
CA HIS A 260 4.50 -0.12 -0.37
C HIS A 260 4.35 -0.39 -1.88
N ASN A 261 4.20 0.68 -2.68
CA ASN A 261 4.22 0.63 -4.15
C ASN A 261 5.23 1.65 -4.67
N ASN A 262 6.45 1.21 -4.93
CA ASN A 262 7.55 2.09 -5.35
C ASN A 262 8.66 1.32 -6.07
N ALA A 263 9.60 2.07 -6.67
CA ALA A 263 10.91 1.58 -7.07
C ALA A 263 12.00 2.50 -6.52
N ALA A 264 13.14 1.93 -6.13
CA ALA A 264 14.25 2.68 -5.56
C ALA A 264 15.59 2.13 -6.05
N PHE A 265 16.61 3.01 -6.18
CA PHE A 265 17.99 2.58 -6.30
C PHE A 265 18.50 2.10 -4.96
N GLU A 266 18.98 0.88 -4.91
CA GLU A 266 19.48 0.24 -3.69
C GLU A 266 20.73 -0.59 -3.98
N HIS A 267 21.61 -0.75 -2.99
CA HIS A 267 22.79 -1.58 -3.10
C HIS A 267 22.51 -2.96 -2.51
N HIS A 268 22.53 -4.00 -3.34
CA HIS A 268 22.31 -5.38 -2.93
C HIS A 268 23.31 -6.33 -3.61
N PHE A 269 23.85 -7.29 -2.88
CA PHE A 269 24.76 -8.33 -3.38
C PHE A 269 25.91 -7.76 -4.24
N GLY A 270 26.48 -6.61 -3.80
CA GLY A 270 27.64 -5.98 -4.44
C GLY A 270 27.33 -5.16 -5.69
N LYS A 271 26.05 -4.83 -5.95
CA LYS A 271 25.64 -4.04 -7.11
C LYS A 271 24.54 -3.04 -6.78
N ASP A 272 24.57 -1.88 -7.46
CA ASP A 272 23.48 -0.91 -7.46
C ASP A 272 22.42 -1.37 -8.44
N VAL A 273 21.20 -1.57 -7.95
CA VAL A 273 20.06 -2.10 -8.69
C VAL A 273 18.80 -1.29 -8.42
N ILE A 274 17.79 -1.47 -9.26
CA ILE A 274 16.47 -0.87 -9.06
C ILE A 274 15.57 -1.92 -8.44
N VAL A 275 15.25 -1.75 -7.16
CA VAL A 275 14.34 -2.63 -6.41
C VAL A 275 12.92 -2.11 -6.57
N HIS A 276 12.05 -2.95 -7.14
CA HIS A 276 10.61 -2.70 -7.25
C HIS A 276 9.89 -3.38 -6.12
N ARG A 277 9.01 -2.67 -5.44
CA ARG A 277 8.10 -3.20 -4.41
C ARG A 277 6.67 -2.95 -4.86
N LYS A 278 5.93 -4.02 -5.10
CA LYS A 278 4.50 -3.95 -5.43
C LYS A 278 3.71 -4.67 -4.36
N GLY A 279 3.08 -3.88 -3.49
CA GLY A 279 2.48 -4.44 -2.29
C GLY A 279 3.53 -5.14 -1.42
N ALA A 280 4.66 -4.46 -1.18
CA ALA A 280 5.70 -4.89 -0.27
C ALA A 280 6.32 -3.66 0.40
N THR A 281 6.66 -3.79 1.68
CA THR A 281 7.16 -2.69 2.51
C THR A 281 8.66 -2.81 2.72
N LEU A 282 9.37 -1.68 2.74
CA LEU A 282 10.78 -1.64 3.09
C LEU A 282 10.98 -2.07 4.56
N ALA A 283 11.86 -3.06 4.80
CA ALA A 283 12.15 -3.65 6.11
C ALA A 283 13.67 -3.71 6.38
N ARG A 284 14.38 -2.59 6.16
CA ARG A 284 15.78 -2.45 6.59
C ARG A 284 15.85 -2.54 8.10
N GLU A 285 17.01 -2.95 8.62
CA GLU A 285 17.26 -3.06 10.06
C GLU A 285 16.90 -1.75 10.78
N GLY A 286 16.05 -1.86 11.81
CA GLY A 286 15.56 -0.74 12.61
C GLY A 286 14.48 0.14 11.97
N VAL A 287 14.12 -0.07 10.70
CA VAL A 287 13.05 0.69 10.03
C VAL A 287 11.69 0.20 10.50
N ILE A 288 10.85 1.14 10.93
CA ILE A 288 9.48 0.82 11.39
C ILE A 288 8.55 0.69 10.18
N GLY A 289 7.80 -0.41 10.14
CA GLY A 289 6.80 -0.74 9.14
C GLY A 289 5.41 -0.92 9.72
N ILE A 290 4.41 -0.99 8.84
CA ILE A 290 3.00 -1.24 9.19
C ILE A 290 2.50 -2.35 8.28
N ILE A 291 1.93 -3.40 8.86
CA ILE A 291 1.30 -4.51 8.15
C ILE A 291 -0.15 -4.61 8.61
N PRO A 292 -1.11 -4.03 7.86
CA PRO A 292 -2.52 -4.08 8.21
C PRO A 292 -3.13 -5.44 7.94
N GLY A 293 -4.06 -5.84 8.81
CA GLY A 293 -4.99 -6.93 8.55
C GLY A 293 -6.20 -6.48 7.74
N SER A 294 -7.34 -7.12 7.95
CA SER A 294 -8.65 -6.70 7.45
C SER A 294 -9.39 -5.86 8.49
N GLN A 295 -10.57 -5.32 8.12
CA GLN A 295 -11.39 -4.53 9.04
C GLN A 295 -11.85 -5.26 10.31
N GLY A 296 -11.68 -6.58 10.39
CA GLY A 296 -12.06 -7.41 11.55
C GLY A 296 -10.89 -8.18 12.17
N THR A 297 -9.66 -7.99 11.70
CA THR A 297 -8.46 -8.69 12.17
C THR A 297 -7.39 -7.73 12.66
N ALA A 298 -6.36 -8.23 13.32
CA ALA A 298 -5.28 -7.41 13.84
C ALA A 298 -4.45 -6.75 12.72
N SER A 299 -3.83 -5.63 13.03
CA SER A 299 -2.75 -4.99 12.27
C SER A 299 -1.48 -4.97 13.13
N TYR A 300 -0.33 -4.79 12.51
CA TYR A 300 0.96 -4.87 13.20
C TYR A 300 1.85 -3.68 12.90
N ILE A 301 2.45 -3.12 13.95
CA ILE A 301 3.62 -2.26 13.84
C ILE A 301 4.83 -3.17 13.99
N VAL A 302 5.74 -3.11 13.03
CA VAL A 302 6.89 -4.00 12.95
C VAL A 302 8.19 -3.21 12.80
N GLU A 303 9.30 -3.84 13.14
CA GLU A 303 10.65 -3.33 12.91
C GLU A 303 11.37 -4.27 11.95
N GLY A 304 11.89 -3.73 10.85
CA GLY A 304 12.62 -4.50 9.85
C GLY A 304 13.91 -5.10 10.41
N LEU A 305 14.27 -6.29 9.93
CA LEU A 305 15.49 -7.02 10.30
C LEU A 305 16.60 -6.93 9.24
N GLY A 306 16.34 -6.24 8.11
CA GLY A 306 17.32 -6.04 7.05
C GLY A 306 17.70 -7.31 6.29
N ASN A 307 16.81 -8.31 6.22
CA ASN A 307 17.08 -9.58 5.57
C ASN A 307 17.41 -9.38 4.07
N PRO A 308 18.64 -9.71 3.59
CA PRO A 308 19.03 -9.50 2.20
C PRO A 308 18.27 -10.40 1.23
N ASP A 309 17.77 -11.56 1.69
CA ASP A 309 17.05 -12.51 0.85
C ASP A 309 15.70 -11.99 0.37
N SER A 310 15.12 -11.02 1.10
CA SER A 310 13.91 -10.29 0.68
C SER A 310 14.21 -8.92 0.05
N PHE A 311 15.48 -8.60 -0.24
CA PHE A 311 15.91 -7.22 -0.56
C PHE A 311 15.46 -6.23 0.50
N CYS A 312 15.62 -6.58 1.79
CA CYS A 312 15.18 -5.80 2.94
C CYS A 312 13.70 -5.41 2.83
N SER A 313 12.82 -6.37 2.56
CA SER A 313 11.39 -6.14 2.37
C SER A 313 10.56 -7.13 3.20
N CYS A 314 9.31 -6.76 3.47
CA CYS A 314 8.29 -7.58 4.14
C CYS A 314 6.92 -7.38 3.48
N SER A 315 5.90 -8.10 3.93
CA SER A 315 4.51 -7.94 3.50
C SER A 315 4.01 -6.51 3.68
N HIS A 316 3.03 -6.13 2.87
CA HIS A 316 2.35 -4.84 3.00
C HIS A 316 0.99 -4.94 3.71
N GLY A 317 0.47 -6.14 3.91
CA GLY A 317 -0.83 -6.41 4.53
C GLY A 317 -1.15 -7.89 4.58
N ALA A 318 -2.44 -8.24 4.77
CA ALA A 318 -2.87 -9.64 4.84
C ALA A 318 -2.81 -10.37 3.48
N GLY A 319 -2.94 -9.64 2.36
CA GLY A 319 -3.13 -10.26 1.05
C GLY A 319 -4.55 -10.79 0.83
N ARG A 320 -4.97 -10.91 -0.42
CA ARG A 320 -6.34 -11.34 -0.76
C ARG A 320 -6.36 -12.82 -1.14
N VAL A 321 -7.46 -13.51 -0.75
CA VAL A 321 -7.83 -14.85 -1.23
C VAL A 321 -8.97 -14.79 -2.25
N LEU A 322 -9.78 -13.72 -2.24
CA LEU A 322 -10.88 -13.52 -3.18
C LEU A 322 -10.69 -12.23 -3.97
N SER A 323 -11.00 -12.28 -5.27
CA SER A 323 -11.15 -11.04 -6.05
C SER A 323 -12.34 -10.23 -5.51
N ARG A 324 -12.37 -8.90 -5.74
CA ARG A 324 -13.48 -8.05 -5.30
C ARG A 324 -14.83 -8.57 -5.78
N LYS A 325 -14.94 -8.97 -7.06
CA LYS A 325 -16.17 -9.55 -7.62
C LYS A 325 -16.55 -10.88 -6.97
N ALA A 326 -15.58 -11.74 -6.66
CA ALA A 326 -15.84 -13.00 -5.97
C ALA A 326 -16.32 -12.74 -4.54
N ALA A 327 -15.70 -11.84 -3.80
CA ALA A 327 -16.09 -11.48 -2.44
C ALA A 327 -17.55 -10.98 -2.39
N ILE A 328 -17.93 -10.02 -3.26
CA ILE A 328 -19.32 -9.54 -3.37
C ILE A 328 -20.30 -10.71 -3.64
N LYS A 329 -19.91 -11.67 -4.48
CA LYS A 329 -20.80 -12.75 -4.91
C LYS A 329 -20.91 -13.88 -3.88
N THR A 330 -19.84 -14.17 -3.13
CA THR A 330 -19.74 -15.40 -2.33
C THR A 330 -19.83 -15.20 -0.83
N LEU A 331 -19.44 -14.01 -0.32
CA LEU A 331 -19.47 -13.76 1.11
C LEU A 331 -20.88 -13.37 1.59
N ASN A 332 -21.25 -13.91 2.77
CA ASN A 332 -22.52 -13.63 3.42
C ASN A 332 -22.42 -12.35 4.26
N MET A 333 -23.09 -11.30 3.83
CA MET A 333 -23.05 -10.00 4.52
C MET A 333 -23.51 -10.09 5.99
N ALA A 334 -24.54 -10.88 6.29
CA ALA A 334 -25.06 -10.98 7.66
C ALA A 334 -24.03 -11.64 8.60
N GLU A 335 -23.30 -12.64 8.13
CA GLU A 335 -22.24 -13.29 8.89
C GLU A 335 -21.03 -12.36 9.13
N GLU A 336 -20.58 -11.65 8.09
CA GLU A 336 -19.46 -10.70 8.21
C GLU A 336 -19.81 -9.55 9.17
N VAL A 337 -21.02 -9.00 9.07
CA VAL A 337 -21.51 -7.95 9.98
C VAL A 337 -21.58 -8.48 11.42
N ALA A 338 -22.16 -9.67 11.63
CA ALA A 338 -22.25 -10.27 12.95
C ALA A 338 -20.87 -10.51 13.60
N GLN A 339 -19.87 -10.91 12.82
CA GLN A 339 -18.51 -11.08 13.29
C GLN A 339 -17.90 -9.74 13.75
N LEU A 340 -18.07 -8.66 12.99
CA LEU A 340 -17.57 -7.34 13.37
C LEU A 340 -18.29 -6.81 14.64
N GLU A 341 -19.61 -6.93 14.69
CA GLU A 341 -20.42 -6.51 15.84
C GLU A 341 -20.09 -7.31 17.11
N SER A 342 -19.83 -8.62 16.99
CA SER A 342 -19.42 -9.46 18.12
C SER A 342 -18.09 -9.02 18.74
N LYS A 343 -17.22 -8.40 17.96
CA LYS A 343 -15.95 -7.80 18.40
C LYS A 343 -16.11 -6.34 18.87
N GLY A 344 -17.32 -5.78 18.82
CA GLY A 344 -17.59 -4.38 19.17
C GLY A 344 -17.06 -3.37 18.16
N ILE A 345 -16.73 -3.78 16.94
CA ILE A 345 -16.17 -2.92 15.91
C ILE A 345 -17.27 -2.08 15.26
N VAL A 346 -17.06 -0.76 15.19
CA VAL A 346 -17.92 0.13 14.42
C VAL A 346 -17.47 0.10 12.97
N HIS A 347 -18.24 -0.55 12.10
CA HIS A 347 -17.89 -0.81 10.71
C HIS A 347 -18.65 0.05 9.70
N ALA A 348 -18.24 -0.02 8.43
CA ALA A 348 -18.82 0.76 7.32
C ALA A 348 -19.66 -0.10 6.34
N ILE A 349 -19.86 -1.41 6.59
CA ILE A 349 -20.65 -2.30 5.72
C ILE A 349 -22.12 -1.89 5.79
N ARG A 350 -22.72 -1.55 4.65
CA ARG A 350 -24.11 -1.10 4.49
C ARG A 350 -24.88 -1.88 3.42
N CYS A 351 -24.16 -2.40 2.44
CA CYS A 351 -24.75 -3.11 1.30
C CYS A 351 -23.80 -4.23 0.80
N GLN A 352 -24.32 -5.06 -0.12
CA GLN A 352 -23.55 -6.18 -0.66
C GLN A 352 -22.29 -5.75 -1.41
N ASP A 353 -22.26 -4.56 -2.01
CA ASP A 353 -21.07 -4.06 -2.70
C ASP A 353 -19.91 -3.75 -1.73
N ASP A 354 -20.19 -3.44 -0.47
CA ASP A 354 -19.16 -3.21 0.56
C ASP A 354 -18.42 -4.52 0.91
N MET A 355 -18.98 -5.69 0.55
CA MET A 355 -18.38 -7.00 0.77
C MET A 355 -17.07 -7.20 0.00
N GLN A 356 -16.78 -6.37 -1.02
CA GLN A 356 -15.52 -6.40 -1.75
C GLN A 356 -14.28 -6.30 -0.84
N GLU A 357 -14.42 -5.70 0.34
CA GLU A 357 -13.36 -5.49 1.32
C GLU A 357 -13.70 -6.12 2.69
N ALA A 358 -14.60 -7.10 2.72
CA ALA A 358 -14.94 -7.85 3.93
C ALA A 358 -13.76 -8.73 4.40
N SER A 359 -13.75 -9.08 5.68
CA SER A 359 -12.65 -9.83 6.30
C SER A 359 -12.40 -11.18 5.63
N GLY A 360 -13.46 -11.89 5.23
CA GLY A 360 -13.37 -13.18 4.54
C GLY A 360 -12.74 -13.13 3.14
N ALA A 361 -12.44 -11.93 2.59
CA ALA A 361 -11.75 -11.79 1.32
C ALA A 361 -10.22 -11.82 1.45
N TYR A 362 -9.67 -11.87 2.67
CA TYR A 362 -8.24 -11.76 2.96
C TYR A 362 -7.68 -13.04 3.57
N LYS A 363 -6.37 -13.25 3.43
CA LYS A 363 -5.62 -14.31 4.13
C LYS A 363 -5.62 -14.06 5.64
N ASP A 364 -5.31 -15.09 6.41
CA ASP A 364 -5.11 -14.95 7.85
C ASP A 364 -3.82 -14.15 8.12
N ILE A 365 -3.97 -12.98 8.73
CA ILE A 365 -2.85 -12.10 9.03
C ILE A 365 -1.88 -12.72 10.04
N GLU A 366 -2.34 -13.57 10.95
CA GLU A 366 -1.49 -14.26 11.91
C GLU A 366 -0.55 -15.24 11.19
N GLU A 367 -1.03 -15.92 10.14
CA GLU A 367 -0.22 -16.79 9.30
C GLU A 367 0.79 -15.97 8.47
N VAL A 368 0.37 -14.84 7.91
CA VAL A 368 1.26 -13.92 7.17
C VAL A 368 2.42 -13.49 8.07
N ILE A 369 2.15 -13.01 9.28
CA ILE A 369 3.18 -12.58 10.24
C ILE A 369 4.07 -13.76 10.67
N ALA A 370 3.50 -14.93 10.94
CA ALA A 370 4.28 -16.12 11.32
C ALA A 370 5.28 -16.57 10.24
N ASN A 371 4.94 -16.33 8.97
CA ASN A 371 5.79 -16.69 7.82
C ASN A 371 6.94 -15.70 7.56
N GLU A 372 6.98 -14.53 8.21
CA GLU A 372 8.00 -13.49 7.97
C GLU A 372 8.74 -13.01 9.24
N LEU A 373 8.80 -13.85 10.27
CA LEU A 373 9.56 -13.56 11.51
C LEU A 373 11.07 -13.42 11.30
N ASP A 374 11.60 -13.87 10.16
CA ASP A 374 12.98 -13.63 9.71
C ASP A 374 13.14 -12.31 8.93
N LEU A 375 12.05 -11.62 8.60
CA LEU A 375 12.03 -10.34 7.90
C LEU A 375 11.76 -9.17 8.84
N VAL A 376 10.92 -9.40 9.85
CA VAL A 376 10.43 -8.36 10.77
C VAL A 376 10.33 -8.87 12.21
N LYS A 377 10.46 -7.93 13.15
CA LYS A 377 10.13 -8.11 14.55
C LYS A 377 8.84 -7.37 14.87
N VAL A 378 7.84 -8.08 15.39
CA VAL A 378 6.59 -7.45 15.87
C VAL A 378 6.88 -6.56 17.07
N LYS A 379 6.43 -5.30 17.01
CA LYS A 379 6.54 -4.30 18.08
C LYS A 379 5.21 -4.14 18.81
N THR A 380 4.10 -4.08 18.08
CA THR A 380 2.78 -3.81 18.62
C THR A 380 1.72 -4.48 17.77
N ARG A 381 0.76 -5.14 18.40
CA ARG A 381 -0.42 -5.69 17.79
C ARG A 381 -1.59 -4.75 18.01
N LEU A 382 -2.30 -4.38 16.97
CA LEU A 382 -3.37 -3.41 16.97
C LEU A 382 -4.70 -4.08 16.60
N LEU A 383 -5.74 -3.88 17.42
CA LEU A 383 -7.08 -4.39 17.16
C LEU A 383 -8.02 -3.26 16.73
N PRO A 384 -8.78 -3.41 15.64
CA PRO A 384 -9.71 -2.39 15.18
C PRO A 384 -10.85 -2.17 16.21
N ILE A 385 -11.24 -0.91 16.39
CA ILE A 385 -12.43 -0.49 17.16
C ILE A 385 -13.43 0.24 16.29
N ALA A 386 -12.96 0.94 15.24
CA ALA A 386 -13.82 1.61 14.28
C ALA A 386 -13.14 1.72 12.91
N VAL A 387 -13.90 1.56 11.83
CA VAL A 387 -13.44 1.56 10.44
C VAL A 387 -14.27 2.51 9.60
N ILE A 388 -13.59 3.36 8.82
CA ILE A 388 -14.18 4.20 7.76
C ILE A 388 -13.59 3.74 6.44
N LYS A 389 -14.46 3.45 5.48
CA LYS A 389 -14.10 3.12 4.10
C LYS A 389 -14.67 4.13 3.11
N GLY A 390 -13.99 4.27 1.96
CA GLY A 390 -14.41 5.14 0.88
C GLY A 390 -15.36 4.52 -0.09
#